data_edf8917e22c974f6b2ad8408186ccf8d
#
_entry.id   edf8917e22c974f6b2ad8408186ccf8d
#
_cell.length_a   1.000
_cell.length_b   1.000
_cell.length_c   1.000
_cell.angle_alpha   90.00
_cell.angle_beta   90.00
_cell.angle_gamma   90.00
#
_symmetry.space_group_name_H-M   'P 1'
#
loop_
_entity.id
_entity.type
_entity.pdbx_description
1 polymer ?
#
loop_
_entity_poly.entity_id
_entity_poly.type
_entity_poly.pdbx_seq_one_letter_code
_entity_poly.pdbx_strand_id
1 'polypeptide(L)'
;RDLAGREIKALESQLIQAKREELKNYLSLARTAFVNIYGRAQPDDEQAKLEVTRILAAMLFGQDGYFFVFDYDGNNLVAPRQTHLIGENWSGLEDINGIPITDELIRLARQGAGYHEFDWPKPSTRKLARMIVYVNGLQDWKWAV
;
A
#
# COMPACT_ATOMS: atom_id res chain seq x y z
N ARG A 1 -35.79 6.21 14.12
CA ARG A 1 -34.66 7.15 14.21
C ARG A 1 -33.34 6.41 14.41
N ASP A 2 -33.29 5.57 15.41
CA ASP A 2 -32.10 4.73 15.64
C ASP A 2 -31.92 3.70 14.53
N LEU A 3 -33.00 3.25 13.92
CA LEU A 3 -32.97 2.30 12.82
C LEU A 3 -32.26 2.89 11.60
N ALA A 4 -32.57 4.17 11.24
CA ALA A 4 -31.93 4.83 10.12
C ALA A 4 -30.41 5.00 10.37
N GLY A 5 -30.02 5.33 11.61
CA GLY A 5 -28.60 5.43 11.96
C GLY A 5 -27.89 4.09 11.89
N ARG A 6 -28.56 3.01 12.26
CA ARG A 6 -27.99 1.64 12.15
C ARG A 6 -27.84 1.21 10.71
N GLU A 7 -28.81 1.56 9.85
CA GLU A 7 -28.74 1.25 8.42
C GLU A 7 -27.59 1.99 7.74
N ILE A 8 -27.36 3.26 8.09
CA ILE A 8 -26.24 4.04 7.55
C ILE A 8 -24.92 3.44 7.98
N LYS A 9 -24.77 3.07 9.25
CA LYS A 9 -23.56 2.43 9.74
C LYS A 9 -23.30 1.07 9.09
N ALA A 10 -24.36 0.30 8.87
CA ALA A 10 -24.24 -0.99 8.19
C ALA A 10 -23.76 -0.82 6.76
N LEU A 11 -24.29 0.17 6.03
CA LEU A 11 -23.85 0.49 4.67
C LEU A 11 -22.40 0.94 4.64
N GLU A 12 -22.01 1.81 5.58
CA GLU A 12 -20.61 2.27 5.67
C GLU A 12 -19.67 1.10 5.91
N SER A 13 -20.04 0.18 6.82
CA SER A 13 -19.25 -1.03 7.10
C SER A 13 -19.11 -1.90 5.87
N GLN A 14 -20.20 -2.09 5.12
CA GLN A 14 -20.18 -2.87 3.89
C GLN A 14 -19.30 -2.24 2.83
N LEU A 15 -19.33 -0.91 2.69
CA LEU A 15 -18.50 -0.19 1.73
C LEU A 15 -17.00 -0.32 2.09
N ILE A 16 -16.67 -0.19 3.36
CA ILE A 16 -15.28 -0.36 3.84
C ILE A 16 -14.81 -1.79 3.59
N GLN A 17 -15.65 -2.77 3.90
CA GLN A 17 -15.31 -4.18 3.68
C GLN A 17 -15.11 -4.49 2.20
N ALA A 18 -15.96 -3.95 1.33
CA ALA A 18 -15.83 -4.11 -0.11
C ALA A 18 -14.53 -3.48 -0.60
N LYS A 19 -14.17 -2.30 -0.08
CA LYS A 19 -12.93 -1.63 -0.42
C LYS A 19 -11.70 -2.44 -0.01
N ARG A 20 -11.74 -3.03 1.18
CA ARG A 20 -10.64 -3.89 1.67
C ARG A 20 -10.45 -5.10 0.76
N GLU A 21 -11.54 -5.76 0.38
CA GLU A 21 -11.48 -6.90 -0.53
C GLU A 21 -10.97 -6.51 -1.91
N GLU A 22 -11.40 -5.36 -2.42
CA GLU A 22 -10.93 -4.82 -3.68
C GLU A 22 -9.42 -4.61 -3.68
N LEU A 23 -8.89 -3.99 -2.63
CA LEU A 23 -7.45 -3.75 -2.48
C LEU A 23 -6.66 -5.05 -2.41
N LYS A 24 -7.16 -6.02 -1.65
CA LYS A 24 -6.54 -7.34 -1.56
C LYS A 24 -6.50 -8.03 -2.92
N ASN A 25 -7.58 -7.92 -3.69
CA ASN A 25 -7.66 -8.51 -5.03
C ASN A 25 -6.69 -7.83 -6.00
N TYR A 26 -6.57 -6.50 -5.95
CA TYR A 26 -5.60 -5.77 -6.77
C TYR A 26 -4.17 -6.21 -6.45
N LEU A 27 -3.83 -6.33 -5.18
CA LEU A 27 -2.49 -6.79 -4.79
C LEU A 27 -2.25 -8.22 -5.23
N SER A 28 -3.25 -9.08 -5.14
CA SER A 28 -3.17 -10.47 -5.62
C SER A 28 -2.90 -10.53 -7.12
N LEU A 29 -3.57 -9.69 -7.91
CA LEU A 29 -3.32 -9.59 -9.35
C LEU A 29 -1.93 -9.05 -9.65
N ALA A 30 -1.50 -8.02 -8.93
CA ALA A 30 -0.15 -7.48 -9.08
C ALA A 30 0.90 -8.54 -8.77
N ARG A 31 0.69 -9.31 -7.72
CA ARG A 31 1.59 -10.38 -7.32
C ARG A 31 1.70 -11.44 -8.41
N THR A 32 0.59 -11.79 -9.05
CA THR A 32 0.59 -12.70 -10.20
C THR A 32 1.50 -12.19 -11.32
N ALA A 33 1.53 -10.87 -11.53
CA ALA A 33 2.35 -10.26 -12.57
C ALA A 33 3.85 -10.37 -12.30
N PHE A 34 4.27 -10.42 -11.04
CA PHE A 34 5.71 -10.44 -10.71
C PHE A 34 6.19 -11.68 -9.97
N VAL A 35 5.29 -12.62 -9.62
CA VAL A 35 5.63 -13.76 -8.76
C VAL A 35 6.75 -14.63 -9.35
N ASN A 36 6.77 -14.80 -10.66
CA ASN A 36 7.82 -15.59 -11.30
C ASN A 36 9.17 -14.90 -11.22
N ILE A 37 9.20 -13.58 -11.32
CA ILE A 37 10.44 -12.81 -11.18
C ILE A 37 10.96 -12.92 -9.75
N TYR A 38 10.08 -12.66 -8.79
CA TYR A 38 10.43 -12.74 -7.37
C TYR A 38 10.86 -14.14 -6.96
N GLY A 39 10.13 -15.17 -7.39
CA GLY A 39 10.39 -16.57 -7.01
C GLY A 39 11.69 -17.13 -7.55
N ARG A 40 12.21 -16.59 -8.67
CA ARG A 40 13.48 -17.03 -9.26
C ARG A 40 14.67 -16.20 -8.83
N ALA A 41 14.42 -15.01 -8.31
CA ALA A 41 15.48 -14.05 -8.01
C ALA A 41 16.19 -14.40 -6.71
N GLN A 42 17.50 -14.13 -6.66
CA GLN A 42 18.24 -14.11 -5.42
C GLN A 42 17.88 -12.85 -4.62
N PRO A 43 18.05 -12.86 -3.29
CA PRO A 43 17.73 -11.67 -2.49
C PRO A 43 18.47 -10.40 -2.89
N ASP A 44 19.62 -10.53 -3.54
CA ASP A 44 20.45 -9.41 -3.98
C ASP A 44 20.35 -9.12 -5.49
N ASP A 45 19.37 -9.70 -6.17
CA ASP A 45 19.19 -9.52 -7.62
C ASP A 45 18.58 -8.15 -7.91
N GLU A 46 19.42 -7.16 -8.13
CA GLU A 46 18.97 -5.78 -8.37
C GLU A 46 18.19 -5.63 -9.67
N GLN A 47 18.49 -6.45 -10.69
CA GLN A 47 17.76 -6.40 -11.95
C GLN A 47 16.33 -6.88 -11.78
N ALA A 48 16.13 -7.97 -11.05
CA ALA A 48 14.80 -8.49 -10.73
C ALA A 48 14.00 -7.48 -9.92
N LYS A 49 14.62 -6.85 -8.92
CA LYS A 49 14.00 -5.81 -8.12
C LYS A 49 13.56 -4.63 -8.97
N LEU A 50 14.39 -4.21 -9.90
CA LEU A 50 14.05 -3.11 -10.82
C LEU A 50 12.85 -3.46 -11.71
N GLU A 51 12.80 -4.69 -12.22
CA GLU A 51 11.66 -5.15 -13.02
C GLU A 51 10.36 -5.11 -12.22
N VAL A 52 10.38 -5.58 -10.99
CA VAL A 52 9.19 -5.59 -10.13
C VAL A 52 8.74 -4.16 -9.80
N THR A 53 9.68 -3.26 -9.51
CA THR A 53 9.31 -1.85 -9.26
C THR A 53 8.66 -1.21 -10.49
N ARG A 54 9.14 -1.53 -11.69
CA ARG A 54 8.55 -1.01 -12.95
C ARG A 54 7.14 -1.54 -13.16
N ILE A 55 6.92 -2.82 -12.89
CA ILE A 55 5.59 -3.42 -12.99
C ILE A 55 4.62 -2.71 -12.04
N LEU A 56 5.00 -2.59 -10.79
CA LEU A 56 4.14 -1.98 -9.77
C LEU A 56 3.88 -0.50 -10.02
N ALA A 57 4.88 0.23 -10.49
CA ALA A 57 4.73 1.65 -10.79
C ALA A 57 3.76 1.91 -11.95
N ALA A 58 3.61 0.96 -12.85
CA ALA A 58 2.72 1.07 -14.00
C ALA A 58 1.27 0.66 -13.70
N MET A 59 1.03 0.03 -12.57
CA MET A 59 -0.29 -0.50 -12.22
C MET A 59 -1.07 0.53 -11.39
N LEU A 60 -1.91 1.29 -12.07
CA LEU A 60 -2.78 2.27 -11.45
C LEU A 60 -4.23 1.79 -11.51
N PHE A 61 -5.01 2.10 -10.48
CA PHE A 61 -6.42 1.71 -10.45
C PHE A 61 -7.27 2.84 -9.88
N GLY A 62 -8.46 3.02 -10.47
CA GLY A 62 -9.34 4.10 -10.10
C GLY A 62 -8.68 5.46 -10.33
N GLN A 63 -9.22 6.50 -9.70
CA GLN A 63 -8.72 7.85 -9.84
C GLN A 63 -7.47 8.10 -9.00
N ASP A 64 -7.41 7.50 -7.81
CA ASP A 64 -6.34 7.75 -6.84
C ASP A 64 -5.57 6.50 -6.42
N GLY A 65 -5.93 5.33 -6.97
CA GLY A 65 -5.32 4.06 -6.57
C GLY A 65 -3.96 3.84 -7.18
N TYR A 66 -3.04 3.28 -6.40
CA TYR A 66 -1.70 2.96 -6.85
C TYR A 66 -1.03 1.98 -5.90
N PHE A 67 0.05 1.36 -6.35
CA PHE A 67 0.92 0.58 -5.50
C PHE A 67 2.10 1.42 -5.06
N PHE A 68 2.53 1.23 -3.83
CA PHE A 68 3.80 1.80 -3.34
C PHE A 68 4.67 0.66 -2.81
N VAL A 69 5.94 0.93 -2.65
CA VAL A 69 6.88 -0.03 -2.05
C VAL A 69 7.81 0.72 -1.11
N PHE A 70 7.97 0.16 0.09
CA PHE A 70 9.01 0.56 1.02
C PHE A 70 9.90 -0.64 1.29
N ASP A 71 11.20 -0.43 1.45
CA ASP A 71 12.02 -1.46 2.09
C ASP A 71 11.78 -1.41 3.60
N TYR A 72 12.31 -2.39 4.34
CA TYR A 72 12.07 -2.45 5.79
C TYR A 72 12.83 -1.39 6.59
N ASP A 73 13.72 -0.65 5.95
CA ASP A 73 14.39 0.51 6.55
C ASP A 73 13.58 1.81 6.37
N GLY A 74 12.49 1.75 5.64
CA GLY A 74 11.59 2.89 5.42
C GLY A 74 11.90 3.70 4.17
N ASN A 75 12.81 3.25 3.31
CA ASN A 75 13.09 3.92 2.06
C ASN A 75 11.97 3.65 1.06
N ASN A 76 11.48 4.71 0.42
CA ASN A 76 10.45 4.56 -0.61
C ASN A 76 11.07 4.16 -1.94
N LEU A 77 10.56 3.08 -2.52
CA LEU A 77 11.08 2.53 -3.79
C LEU A 77 10.10 2.75 -4.95
N VAL A 78 8.82 2.88 -4.67
CA VAL A 78 7.79 3.11 -5.70
C VAL A 78 6.75 4.08 -5.15
N ALA A 79 6.55 5.19 -5.87
CA ALA A 79 5.51 6.18 -5.58
C ALA A 79 5.08 6.82 -6.91
N PRO A 80 4.24 6.13 -7.72
CA PRO A 80 4.02 6.55 -9.11
C PRO A 80 3.30 7.88 -9.25
N ARG A 81 2.54 8.30 -8.26
CA ARG A 81 1.83 9.60 -8.31
C ARG A 81 2.61 10.73 -7.65
N GLN A 82 3.74 10.40 -7.02
CA GLN A 82 4.60 11.35 -6.33
C GLN A 82 6.06 10.91 -6.49
N THR A 83 6.52 10.87 -7.73
CA THR A 83 7.83 10.29 -8.07
C THR A 83 9.00 11.00 -7.41
N HIS A 84 8.83 12.27 -7.00
CA HIS A 84 9.86 13.00 -6.27
C HIS A 84 10.14 12.42 -4.88
N LEU A 85 9.27 11.57 -4.37
CA LEU A 85 9.45 10.94 -3.07
C LEU A 85 10.25 9.64 -3.13
N ILE A 86 10.48 9.10 -4.33
CA ILE A 86 11.26 7.87 -4.50
C ILE A 86 12.69 8.11 -4.00
N GLY A 87 13.17 7.20 -3.17
CA GLY A 87 14.48 7.30 -2.55
C GLY A 87 14.50 8.02 -1.21
N GLU A 88 13.42 8.72 -0.87
CA GLU A 88 13.31 9.37 0.44
C GLU A 88 13.03 8.34 1.53
N ASN A 89 13.54 8.59 2.73
CA ASN A 89 13.27 7.73 3.88
C ASN A 89 12.10 8.28 4.68
N TRP A 90 11.12 7.41 4.90
CA TRP A 90 9.87 7.77 5.56
C TRP A 90 9.73 7.15 6.95
N SER A 91 10.83 6.65 7.53
CA SER A 91 10.81 6.12 8.90
C SER A 91 10.28 7.18 9.86
N GLY A 92 9.41 6.77 10.76
CA GLY A 92 8.84 7.67 11.76
C GLY A 92 7.77 8.61 11.25
N LEU A 93 7.39 8.51 9.97
CA LEU A 93 6.32 9.37 9.43
C LEU A 93 5.00 9.05 10.10
N GLU A 94 4.30 10.11 10.51
CA GLU A 94 2.97 10.03 11.11
C GLU A 94 2.01 10.90 10.31
N ASP A 95 0.71 10.60 10.40
CA ASP A 95 -0.29 11.47 9.81
C ASP A 95 -0.56 12.66 10.74
N ILE A 96 -1.50 13.52 10.34
CA ILE A 96 -1.83 14.73 11.10
C ILE A 96 -2.36 14.42 12.51
N ASN A 97 -2.85 13.21 12.72
CA ASN A 97 -3.40 12.75 14.01
C ASN A 97 -2.38 11.97 14.84
N GLY A 98 -1.13 11.90 14.40
CA GLY A 98 -0.09 11.16 15.11
C GLY A 98 -0.12 9.66 14.86
N ILE A 99 -0.88 9.19 13.89
CA ILE A 99 -0.94 7.76 13.53
C ILE A 99 0.30 7.42 12.71
N PRO A 100 1.11 6.42 13.14
CA PRO A 100 2.29 6.02 12.37
C PRO A 100 1.86 5.43 11.02
N ILE A 101 2.53 5.84 9.96
CA ILE A 101 2.25 5.37 8.60
C ILE A 101 3.23 4.27 8.21
N THR A 102 4.46 4.64 7.93
CA THR A 102 5.46 3.73 7.36
C THR A 102 5.82 2.61 8.32
N ASP A 103 6.06 2.94 9.57
CA ASP A 103 6.48 1.95 10.57
C ASP A 103 5.41 0.89 10.80
N GLU A 104 4.13 1.28 10.77
CA GLU A 104 3.04 0.32 10.92
C GLU A 104 2.90 -0.55 9.67
N LEU A 105 3.05 0.01 8.47
CA LEU A 105 3.01 -0.75 7.22
C LEU A 105 4.12 -1.81 7.19
N ILE A 106 5.32 -1.43 7.62
CA ILE A 106 6.45 -2.36 7.68
C ILE A 106 6.20 -3.44 8.72
N ARG A 107 5.65 -3.09 9.89
CA ARG A 107 5.30 -4.07 10.90
C ARG A 107 4.33 -5.12 10.37
N LEU A 108 3.29 -4.69 9.66
CA LEU A 108 2.31 -5.58 9.06
C LEU A 108 2.94 -6.45 7.97
N ALA A 109 3.79 -5.87 7.14
CA ALA A 109 4.48 -6.60 6.08
C ALA A 109 5.38 -7.71 6.65
N ARG A 110 6.08 -7.43 7.76
CA ARG A 110 6.92 -8.43 8.43
C ARG A 110 6.10 -9.61 8.94
N GLN A 111 4.84 -9.39 9.30
CA GLN A 111 3.91 -10.44 9.74
C GLN A 111 3.26 -11.19 8.57
N GLY A 112 3.46 -10.73 7.35
CA GLY A 112 2.88 -11.29 6.14
C GLY A 112 2.03 -10.31 5.38
N ALA A 113 0.97 -9.80 5.98
CA ALA A 113 0.05 -8.86 5.34
C ALA A 113 -0.82 -8.17 6.39
N GLY A 114 -1.50 -7.10 5.98
CA GLY A 114 -2.47 -6.44 6.83
C GLY A 114 -3.03 -5.17 6.22
N TYR A 115 -4.04 -4.63 6.89
CA TYR A 115 -4.68 -3.37 6.52
C TYR A 115 -4.29 -2.28 7.50
N HIS A 116 -4.14 -1.06 6.97
CA HIS A 116 -3.89 0.11 7.78
C HIS A 116 -4.68 1.29 7.25
N GLU A 117 -5.12 2.17 8.13
CA GLU A 117 -5.86 3.37 7.78
C GLU A 117 -5.20 4.59 8.41
N PHE A 118 -5.11 5.65 7.63
CA PHE A 118 -4.55 6.93 8.08
C PHE A 118 -5.06 8.04 7.17
N ASP A 119 -4.84 9.29 7.55
CA ASP A 119 -5.23 10.44 6.75
C ASP A 119 -4.05 10.89 5.89
N TRP A 120 -4.29 11.08 4.61
CA TRP A 120 -3.26 11.49 3.67
C TRP A 120 -3.90 12.26 2.51
N PRO A 121 -3.20 13.23 1.91
CA PRO A 121 -3.75 13.94 0.76
C PRO A 121 -4.01 13.02 -0.43
N LYS A 122 -5.20 13.10 -1.02
CA LYS A 122 -5.49 12.39 -2.26
C LYS A 122 -4.66 12.96 -3.41
N PRO A 123 -4.06 12.13 -4.27
CA PRO A 123 -3.32 12.64 -5.42
C PRO A 123 -4.13 13.56 -6.34
N SER A 124 -5.40 13.24 -6.58
CA SER A 124 -6.24 13.99 -7.51
C SER A 124 -6.68 15.36 -6.99
N THR A 125 -6.95 15.49 -5.70
CA THR A 125 -7.52 16.71 -5.11
C THR A 125 -6.55 17.45 -4.20
N ARG A 126 -5.50 16.77 -3.71
CA ARG A 126 -4.55 17.24 -2.71
C ARG A 126 -5.19 17.55 -1.35
N LYS A 127 -6.44 17.12 -1.16
CA LYS A 127 -7.16 17.28 0.10
C LYS A 127 -6.98 16.04 0.96
N LEU A 128 -6.90 16.24 2.27
CA LEU A 128 -6.83 15.14 3.23
C LEU A 128 -8.05 14.23 3.09
N ALA A 129 -7.79 12.94 3.12
CA ALA A 129 -8.83 11.93 3.09
C ALA A 129 -8.37 10.71 3.87
N ARG A 130 -9.32 9.92 4.36
CA ARG A 130 -9.01 8.64 5.00
C ARG A 130 -8.56 7.65 3.95
N MET A 131 -7.33 7.17 4.07
CA MET A 131 -6.75 6.19 3.17
C MET A 131 -6.83 4.81 3.79
N ILE A 132 -7.20 3.82 2.98
CA ILE A 132 -7.15 2.42 3.36
C ILE A 132 -6.04 1.78 2.53
N VAL A 133 -5.12 1.10 3.20
CA VAL A 133 -3.97 0.46 2.58
C VAL A 133 -3.98 -1.02 2.93
N TYR A 134 -3.76 -1.86 1.94
CA TYR A 134 -3.44 -3.27 2.15
C TYR A 134 -1.98 -3.48 1.79
N VAL A 135 -1.20 -4.00 2.73
CA VAL A 135 0.23 -4.19 2.56
C VAL A 135 0.57 -5.68 2.65
N ASN A 136 1.53 -6.10 1.85
CA ASN A 136 2.03 -7.47 1.81
C ASN A 136 3.54 -7.43 1.89
N GLY A 137 4.14 -8.41 2.57
CA GLY A 137 5.59 -8.48 2.72
C GLY A 137 6.23 -9.42 1.70
N LEU A 138 7.27 -8.95 1.01
CA LEU A 138 8.17 -9.79 0.24
C LEU A 138 9.40 -10.03 1.12
N GLN A 139 9.36 -11.10 1.91
CA GLN A 139 10.32 -11.29 2.99
C GLN A 139 11.77 -11.45 2.52
N ASP A 140 11.98 -12.12 1.39
CA ASP A 140 13.32 -12.34 0.87
C ASP A 140 14.02 -11.04 0.47
N TRP A 141 13.22 -10.05 0.04
CA TRP A 141 13.74 -8.74 -0.34
C TRP A 141 13.58 -7.70 0.76
N LYS A 142 12.86 -8.03 1.82
CA LYS A 142 12.51 -7.10 2.90
C LYS A 142 11.78 -5.88 2.34
N TRP A 143 10.73 -6.15 1.58
CA TRP A 143 9.88 -5.13 0.96
C TRP A 143 8.47 -5.18 1.53
N ALA A 144 7.90 -3.99 1.76
CA ALA A 144 6.48 -3.79 2.05
C ALA A 144 5.82 -3.22 0.78
N VAL A 145 4.87 -3.98 0.23
CA VAL A 145 4.22 -3.67 -1.05
C VAL A 145 2.73 -3.41 -0.86
#